data_32b386761fd11850cf4dd4ae3e7cfbf5
#
_entry.id   32b386761fd11850cf4dd4ae3e7cfbf5
#
_cell.length_a   1.000
_cell.length_b   1.000
_cell.length_c   1.000
_cell.angle_alpha   90.00
_cell.angle_beta   90.00
_cell.angle_gamma   90.00
#
_symmetry.space_group_name_H-M   'P 1'
#
loop_
_entity.id
_entity.type
_entity.pdbx_description
1 polymer ?
#
loop_
_entity_poly.entity_id
_entity_poly.type
_entity_poly.pdbx_seq_one_letter_code
_entity_poly.pdbx_strand_id
1 'polypeptide(L)'
;EILLISKDISQGGLAEVHCHFDKYDHSLVPGMYMNAEVATSSSFSNAVPEESIVNFEGKDFVFVEVKKQTYRLTPVTLGETENGFTQILNFDDFENKKIVTKNAYTLLMKLKNTEEEE
;
A
#
# COMPACT_ATOMS: atom_id res chain seq x y z
N GLU A 1 -19.90 9.74 -9.91
CA GLU A 1 -19.22 10.22 -11.13
C GLU A 1 -18.94 11.72 -11.01
N ILE A 2 -17.71 12.14 -11.30
CA ILE A 2 -17.30 13.54 -11.33
C ILE A 2 -17.67 14.12 -12.68
N LEU A 3 -18.46 15.19 -12.71
CA LEU A 3 -18.89 15.86 -13.94
C LEU A 3 -18.07 17.10 -14.26
N LEU A 4 -17.69 17.86 -13.25
CA LEU A 4 -17.02 19.15 -13.43
C LEU A 4 -16.11 19.45 -12.25
N ILE A 5 -14.92 19.93 -12.56
CA ILE A 5 -13.96 20.43 -11.58
C ILE A 5 -13.70 21.90 -11.89
N SER A 6 -13.82 22.78 -10.90
CA SER A 6 -13.49 24.18 -11.05
C SER A 6 -12.01 24.36 -11.35
N LYS A 7 -11.68 25.26 -12.29
CA LYS A 7 -10.28 25.62 -12.60
C LYS A 7 -9.72 26.65 -11.63
N ASP A 8 -10.59 27.33 -10.90
CA ASP A 8 -10.20 28.36 -9.94
C ASP A 8 -10.19 27.79 -8.52
N ILE A 9 -9.18 28.13 -7.77
CA ILE A 9 -9.06 27.79 -6.35
C ILE A 9 -9.51 29.00 -5.54
N SER A 10 -10.45 28.79 -4.61
CA SER A 10 -10.94 29.84 -3.73
C SER A 10 -9.83 30.35 -2.79
N GLN A 11 -10.05 31.51 -2.14
CA GLN A 11 -9.12 32.09 -1.17
C GLN A 11 -8.79 31.14 0.00
N GLY A 12 -9.66 30.16 0.29
CA GLY A 12 -9.43 29.12 1.30
C GLY A 12 -8.64 27.90 0.79
N GLY A 13 -8.14 27.94 -0.45
CA GLY A 13 -7.44 26.79 -1.04
C GLY A 13 -8.37 25.67 -1.49
N LEU A 14 -9.65 25.97 -1.72
CA LEU A 14 -10.67 24.98 -2.08
C LEU A 14 -11.01 25.04 -3.57
N ALA A 15 -11.14 23.88 -4.19
CA ALA A 15 -11.68 23.72 -5.54
C ALA A 15 -13.09 23.14 -5.47
N GLU A 16 -13.99 23.62 -6.32
CA GLU A 16 -15.35 23.11 -6.40
C GLU A 16 -15.42 21.93 -7.38
N VAL A 17 -16.02 20.83 -6.93
CA VAL A 17 -16.18 19.62 -7.73
C VAL A 17 -17.67 19.27 -7.77
N HIS A 18 -18.25 19.14 -8.97
CA HIS A 18 -19.61 18.69 -9.17
C HIS A 18 -19.65 17.21 -9.48
N CYS A 19 -20.40 16.46 -8.68
CA CYS A 19 -20.54 15.03 -8.81
C CYS A 19 -22.00 14.62 -8.90
N HIS A 20 -22.27 13.51 -9.59
CA HIS A 20 -23.58 12.85 -9.59
C HIS A 20 -23.47 11.45 -9.02
N PHE A 21 -24.54 11.02 -8.33
CA PHE A 21 -24.68 9.64 -7.90
C PHE A 21 -25.16 8.78 -9.05
N ASP A 22 -24.57 7.60 -9.19
CA ASP A 22 -25.06 6.60 -10.15
C ASP A 22 -26.41 6.03 -9.73
N LYS A 23 -26.64 5.93 -8.41
CA LYS A 23 -27.92 5.56 -7.80
C LYS A 23 -28.30 6.58 -6.75
N TYR A 24 -29.52 7.08 -6.82
CA TYR A 24 -30.02 8.02 -5.82
C TYR A 24 -30.36 7.29 -4.52
N ASP A 25 -29.75 7.74 -3.44
CA ASP A 25 -30.06 7.27 -2.09
C ASP A 25 -31.00 8.28 -1.38
N HIS A 26 -32.21 7.84 -1.09
CA HIS A 26 -33.23 8.69 -0.45
C HIS A 26 -32.89 9.07 0.99
N SER A 27 -31.88 8.43 1.62
CA SER A 27 -31.39 8.83 2.94
C SER A 27 -30.59 10.12 2.93
N LEU A 28 -30.12 10.53 1.75
CA LEU A 28 -29.31 11.74 1.57
C LEU A 28 -30.21 12.96 1.42
N VAL A 29 -29.95 13.99 2.20
CA VAL A 29 -30.68 15.26 2.16
C VAL A 29 -29.76 16.43 1.85
N PRO A 30 -30.26 17.48 1.17
CA PRO A 30 -29.46 18.69 0.92
C PRO A 30 -28.93 19.31 2.21
N GLY A 31 -27.66 19.74 2.19
CA GLY A 31 -26.99 20.32 3.36
C GLY A 31 -26.32 19.31 4.26
N MET A 32 -26.47 18.02 4.00
CA MET A 32 -25.79 16.97 4.75
C MET A 32 -24.26 17.00 4.51
N TYR A 33 -23.51 16.85 5.59
CA TYR A 33 -22.04 16.74 5.50
C TYR A 33 -21.64 15.35 5.02
N MET A 34 -20.65 15.30 4.13
CA MET A 34 -20.18 14.04 3.53
C MET A 34 -18.66 14.09 3.33
N ASN A 35 -18.01 12.99 3.62
CA ASN A 35 -16.62 12.77 3.23
C ASN A 35 -16.58 11.96 1.93
N ALA A 36 -15.69 12.34 1.03
CA ALA A 36 -15.53 11.65 -0.24
C ALA A 36 -14.05 11.32 -0.49
N GLU A 37 -13.80 10.15 -1.04
CA GLU A 37 -12.50 9.77 -1.56
C GLU A 37 -12.48 9.95 -3.06
N VAL A 38 -11.49 10.68 -3.56
CA VAL A 38 -11.36 10.98 -4.98
C VAL A 38 -10.21 10.18 -5.57
N ALA A 39 -10.52 9.29 -6.50
CA ALA A 39 -9.51 8.57 -7.26
C ALA A 39 -8.92 9.51 -8.33
N THR A 40 -7.67 9.90 -8.15
CA THR A 40 -6.97 10.82 -9.07
C THR A 40 -6.24 10.10 -10.19
N SER A 41 -5.89 8.85 -9.96
CA SER A 41 -5.28 7.98 -10.97
C SER A 41 -5.57 6.52 -10.61
N SER A 42 -5.65 5.68 -11.62
CA SER A 42 -5.63 4.24 -11.43
C SER A 42 -4.48 3.65 -12.24
N SER A 43 -3.59 2.95 -11.57
CA SER A 43 -2.52 2.23 -12.22
C SER A 43 -2.36 0.88 -11.54
N PHE A 44 -2.02 -0.13 -12.33
CA PHE A 44 -1.65 -1.42 -11.76
C PHE A 44 -0.19 -1.34 -11.31
N SER A 45 0.05 -1.75 -10.09
CA SER A 45 1.40 -1.84 -9.53
C SER A 45 1.55 -3.13 -8.73
N ASN A 46 2.77 -3.60 -8.65
CA ASN A 46 3.09 -4.76 -7.83
C ASN A 46 3.17 -4.36 -6.38
N ALA A 47 2.39 -4.99 -5.54
CA ALA A 47 2.30 -4.66 -4.11
C ALA A 47 2.24 -5.93 -3.27
N VAL A 48 2.67 -5.79 -2.03
CA VAL A 48 2.61 -6.85 -1.02
C VAL A 48 1.87 -6.35 0.22
N PRO A 49 1.25 -7.24 1.03
CA PRO A 49 0.68 -6.83 2.30
C PRO A 49 1.74 -6.15 3.19
N GLU A 50 1.37 -5.11 3.91
CA GLU A 50 2.29 -4.40 4.82
C GLU A 50 2.96 -5.34 5.82
N GLU A 51 2.24 -6.36 6.31
CA GLU A 51 2.77 -7.34 7.26
C GLU A 51 3.89 -8.22 6.70
N SER A 52 4.09 -8.23 5.37
CA SER A 52 5.20 -8.96 4.74
C SER A 52 6.52 -8.19 4.77
N ILE A 53 6.47 -6.91 5.06
CA ILE A 53 7.63 -6.03 5.07
C ILE A 53 8.19 -5.96 6.49
N VAL A 54 9.49 -6.17 6.62
CA VAL A 54 10.19 -6.06 7.89
C VAL A 54 11.28 -5.01 7.80
N ASN A 55 11.43 -4.23 8.87
CA ASN A 55 12.50 -3.24 8.97
C ASN A 55 13.63 -3.80 9.83
N PHE A 56 14.83 -3.75 9.31
CA PHE A 56 16.04 -4.21 9.98
C PHE A 56 17.18 -3.21 9.71
N GLU A 57 17.77 -2.69 10.76
CA GLU A 57 18.87 -1.72 10.68
C GLU A 57 18.56 -0.48 9.81
N GLY A 58 17.29 -0.01 9.86
CA GLY A 58 16.85 1.16 9.11
C GLY A 58 16.57 0.93 7.63
N LYS A 59 16.55 -0.31 7.19
CA LYS A 59 16.22 -0.71 5.82
C LYS A 59 15.02 -1.64 5.80
N ASP A 60 14.32 -1.63 4.67
CA ASP A 60 13.14 -2.47 4.47
C ASP A 60 13.51 -3.74 3.70
N PHE A 61 12.99 -4.86 4.17
CA PHE A 61 13.24 -6.18 3.59
C PHE A 61 11.94 -6.99 3.49
N VAL A 62 11.97 -7.98 2.61
CA VAL A 62 10.98 -9.06 2.57
C VAL A 62 11.70 -10.40 2.61
N PHE A 63 11.02 -11.44 3.09
CA PHE A 63 11.55 -12.80 3.02
C PHE A 63 11.10 -13.46 1.74
N VAL A 64 12.05 -14.01 1.00
CA VAL A 64 11.83 -14.76 -0.23
C VAL A 64 12.14 -16.22 0.01
N GLU A 65 11.22 -17.12 -0.34
CA GLU A 65 11.45 -18.55 -0.28
C GLU A 65 12.40 -18.97 -1.40
N VAL A 66 13.59 -19.44 -1.03
CA VAL A 66 14.61 -19.93 -1.97
C VAL A 66 14.51 -21.43 -2.18
N LYS A 67 14.11 -22.16 -1.14
CA LYS A 67 13.81 -23.60 -1.15
C LYS A 67 12.69 -23.85 -0.17
N LYS A 68 12.08 -25.05 -0.20
CA LYS A 68 11.06 -25.42 0.77
C LYS A 68 11.56 -25.19 2.20
N GLN A 69 10.84 -24.36 2.96
CA GLN A 69 11.14 -23.97 4.34
C GLN A 69 12.47 -23.22 4.52
N THR A 70 13.07 -22.72 3.44
CA THR A 70 14.29 -21.90 3.49
C THR A 70 14.00 -20.52 2.90
N TYR A 71 14.25 -19.48 3.69
CA TYR A 71 13.91 -18.10 3.36
C TYR A 71 15.17 -17.23 3.36
N ARG A 72 15.18 -16.25 2.48
CA ARG A 72 16.26 -15.25 2.41
C ARG A 72 15.69 -13.87 2.65
N LEU A 73 16.33 -13.11 3.53
CA LEU A 73 16.06 -11.69 3.73
C LEU A 73 16.58 -10.90 2.53
N THR A 74 15.68 -10.26 1.81
CA THR A 74 15.99 -9.57 0.55
C THR A 74 15.58 -8.11 0.64
N PRO A 75 16.47 -7.16 0.31
CA PRO A 75 16.14 -5.73 0.36
C PRO A 75 15.04 -5.39 -0.65
N VAL A 76 14.16 -4.48 -0.26
CA VAL A 76 13.04 -4.03 -1.07
C VAL A 76 12.98 -2.50 -1.08
N THR A 77 12.65 -1.93 -2.23
CA THR A 77 12.38 -0.50 -2.37
C THR A 77 10.87 -0.29 -2.38
N LEU A 78 10.37 0.46 -1.40
CA LEU A 78 8.95 0.68 -1.21
C LEU A 78 8.45 1.93 -1.93
N GLY A 79 7.24 1.84 -2.47
CA GLY A 79 6.49 2.97 -3.00
C GLY A 79 5.35 3.35 -2.06
N GLU A 80 4.19 3.64 -2.64
CA GLU A 80 3.01 4.05 -1.89
C GLU A 80 2.32 2.88 -1.19
N THR A 81 1.68 3.19 -0.06
CA THR A 81 0.86 2.23 0.68
C THR A 81 -0.60 2.62 0.54
N GLU A 82 -1.43 1.68 0.16
CA GLU A 82 -2.88 1.86 0.02
C GLU A 82 -3.61 0.58 0.42
N ASN A 83 -4.66 0.73 1.23
CA ASN A 83 -5.52 -0.38 1.67
C ASN A 83 -4.79 -1.58 2.30
N GLY A 84 -3.70 -1.33 3.03
CA GLY A 84 -2.91 -2.38 3.68
C GLY A 84 -1.92 -3.08 2.76
N PHE A 85 -1.74 -2.59 1.55
CA PHE A 85 -0.74 -3.07 0.59
C PHE A 85 0.28 -1.98 0.29
N THR A 86 1.54 -2.36 0.21
CA THR A 86 2.64 -1.45 -0.12
C THR A 86 3.25 -1.82 -1.47
N GLN A 87 3.39 -0.83 -2.33
CA GLN A 87 3.99 -1.01 -3.65
C GLN A 87 5.47 -1.36 -3.53
N ILE A 88 5.93 -2.29 -4.36
CA ILE A 88 7.34 -2.64 -4.52
C ILE A 88 7.85 -2.02 -5.82
N LEU A 89 8.83 -1.13 -5.72
CA LEU A 89 9.40 -0.45 -6.88
C LEU A 89 10.43 -1.31 -7.63
N ASN A 90 11.14 -2.19 -6.94
CA ASN A 90 12.12 -3.10 -7.52
C ASN A 90 11.55 -4.51 -7.73
N PHE A 91 10.29 -4.60 -8.18
CA PHE A 91 9.59 -5.89 -8.36
C PHE A 91 10.32 -6.86 -9.30
N ASP A 92 11.06 -6.36 -10.26
CA ASP A 92 11.81 -7.20 -11.20
C ASP A 92 12.78 -8.16 -10.48
N ASP A 93 13.30 -7.74 -9.32
CA ASP A 93 14.17 -8.58 -8.49
C ASP A 93 13.40 -9.75 -7.84
N PHE A 94 12.07 -9.68 -7.82
CA PHE A 94 11.19 -10.66 -7.19
C PHE A 94 10.34 -11.45 -8.18
N GLU A 95 10.53 -11.24 -9.46
CA GLU A 95 9.77 -11.93 -10.51
C GLU A 95 9.95 -13.45 -10.39
N ASN A 96 8.83 -14.17 -10.42
CA ASN A 96 8.77 -15.62 -10.23
C ASN A 96 9.28 -16.14 -8.87
N LYS A 97 9.41 -15.27 -7.87
CA LYS A 97 9.80 -15.64 -6.50
C LYS A 97 8.59 -15.61 -5.58
N LYS A 98 8.61 -16.47 -4.56
CA LYS A 98 7.58 -16.51 -3.53
C LYS A 98 7.99 -15.62 -2.36
N ILE A 99 7.15 -14.63 -2.05
CA ILE A 99 7.36 -13.71 -0.94
C ILE A 99 6.52 -14.18 0.25
N VAL A 100 7.12 -14.21 1.45
CA VAL A 100 6.40 -14.52 2.69
C VAL A 100 5.47 -13.36 3.03
N THR A 101 4.16 -13.62 3.12
CA THR A 101 3.14 -12.61 3.39
C THR A 101 2.64 -12.61 4.83
N LYS A 102 2.89 -13.66 5.59
CA LYS A 102 2.47 -13.77 7.00
C LYS A 102 3.64 -14.23 7.86
N ASN A 103 3.69 -13.73 9.10
CA ASN A 103 4.72 -14.08 10.07
C ASN A 103 6.15 -13.69 9.67
N ALA A 104 6.31 -12.71 8.79
CA ALA A 104 7.62 -12.21 8.39
C ALA A 104 8.43 -11.68 9.58
N TYR A 105 7.77 -10.99 10.50
CA TYR A 105 8.40 -10.50 11.74
C TYR A 105 8.93 -11.65 12.61
N THR A 106 8.19 -12.75 12.68
CA THR A 106 8.62 -13.94 13.43
C THR A 106 9.91 -14.55 12.84
N LEU A 107 10.00 -14.59 11.52
CA LEU A 107 11.22 -15.03 10.82
C LEU A 107 12.40 -14.11 11.11
N LEU A 108 12.17 -12.79 11.14
CA LEU A 108 13.19 -11.81 11.48
C LEU A 108 13.72 -12.02 12.90
N MET A 109 12.83 -12.28 13.87
CA MET A 109 13.22 -12.54 15.25
C MET A 109 14.05 -13.82 15.38
N LYS A 110 13.71 -14.86 14.64
CA LYS A 110 14.50 -16.09 14.60
C LYS A 110 15.89 -15.86 14.01
N LEU A 111 15.99 -15.08 12.95
CA LEU A 111 17.26 -14.74 12.33
C LEU A 111 18.17 -14.00 13.32
N LYS A 112 17.65 -12.98 14.00
CA LYS A 112 18.39 -12.22 15.01
C LYS A 112 18.87 -13.10 16.15
N ASN A 113 18.02 -13.97 16.69
CA ASN A 113 18.41 -14.86 17.78
C ASN A 113 19.52 -15.83 17.37
N THR A 114 19.55 -16.24 16.12
CA THR A 114 20.63 -17.14 15.61
C THR A 114 21.96 -16.39 15.50
N GLU A 115 21.93 -15.11 15.15
CA GLU A 115 23.13 -14.28 15.09
C GLU A 115 23.72 -13.97 16.48
N GLU A 116 22.89 -13.89 17.51
CA GLU A 116 23.33 -13.65 18.89
C GLU A 116 23.93 -14.92 19.55
N GLU A 117 23.61 -16.11 19.05
CA GLU A 117 24.15 -17.38 19.55
C GLU A 117 25.51 -17.76 18.94
N GLU A 118 25.93 -17.07 17.91
CA GLU A 118 27.25 -17.21 17.29
C GLU A 118 28.26 -16.18 17.84
#